data_2e2675815c89a0c5fdf2a8fd5447c746
#
_entry.id   2e2675815c89a0c5fdf2a8fd5447c746
#
_cell.length_a   1.000
_cell.length_b   1.000
_cell.length_c   1.000
_cell.angle_alpha   90.00
_cell.angle_beta   90.00
_cell.angle_gamma   90.00
#
_symmetry.space_group_name_H-M   'P 1'
#
loop_
_entity.id
_entity.type
_entity.pdbx_description
1 polymer ?
#
loop_
_entity_poly.entity_id
_entity_poly.type
_entity_poly.pdbx_seq_one_letter_code
_entity_poly.pdbx_strand_id
1 'polypeptide(L)'
;MPEVTRVGLDMHVGHASPTPNPFHQTAYAEGSPNVYTNGAKTVRIGDKTSCGDPAAAGSSTVFVNGIKVHRKGDATSGHGSWVANESNSGSSNVFAGG
;
A
#
# COMPACT_ATOMS: atom_id res chain seq x y z
N MET A 1 11.53 -8.28 -8.98
CA MET A 1 10.40 -7.35 -9.17
C MET A 1 9.38 -7.61 -8.08
N PRO A 2 9.07 -6.57 -7.20
CA PRO A 2 8.09 -6.75 -6.12
C PRO A 2 6.66 -6.91 -6.63
N GLU A 3 5.84 -7.59 -5.86
CA GLU A 3 4.43 -7.83 -6.15
C GLU A 3 3.61 -6.55 -5.98
N VAL A 4 2.66 -6.32 -6.88
CA VAL A 4 1.78 -5.14 -6.85
C VAL A 4 0.77 -5.26 -5.71
N THR A 5 0.59 -4.18 -4.94
CA THR A 5 -0.37 -4.10 -3.83
C THR A 5 -1.78 -3.83 -4.32
N ARG A 6 -2.78 -4.47 -3.69
CA ARG A 6 -4.19 -4.44 -4.11
C ARG A 6 -5.10 -4.01 -2.95
N VAL A 7 -6.13 -3.24 -3.30
CA VAL A 7 -7.15 -2.80 -2.32
C VAL A 7 -7.93 -4.01 -1.79
N GLY A 8 -8.11 -4.05 -0.48
CA GLY A 8 -8.92 -5.06 0.20
C GLY A 8 -8.27 -6.42 0.34
N LEU A 9 -7.31 -6.76 -0.51
CA LEU A 9 -6.62 -8.06 -0.49
C LEU A 9 -5.28 -7.98 0.23
N ASP A 10 -4.63 -6.81 0.19
CA ASP A 10 -3.31 -6.61 0.76
C ASP A 10 -3.36 -5.61 1.91
N MET A 11 -2.48 -5.79 2.88
CA MET A 11 -2.41 -4.97 4.08
C MET A 11 -1.03 -4.34 4.20
N HIS A 12 -0.93 -3.23 4.97
CA HIS A 12 0.36 -2.78 5.43
C HIS A 12 0.89 -3.74 6.52
N VAL A 13 2.19 -3.71 6.79
CA VAL A 13 2.81 -4.55 7.82
C VAL A 13 2.16 -4.27 9.18
N GLY A 14 1.74 -3.04 9.38
CA GLY A 14 1.15 -2.61 10.62
C GLY A 14 2.11 -1.78 11.44
N HIS A 15 1.56 -1.08 12.41
CA HIS A 15 2.36 -0.21 13.26
C HIS A 15 1.69 -0.01 14.62
N ALA A 16 2.46 0.47 15.58
CA ALA A 16 1.97 0.79 16.92
C ALA A 16 2.16 2.27 17.21
N SER A 17 1.31 2.79 18.07
CA SER A 17 1.47 4.15 18.58
C SER A 17 2.22 4.11 19.92
N PRO A 18 3.04 5.13 20.22
CA PRO A 18 3.69 5.23 21.53
C PRO A 18 2.71 5.55 22.67
N THR A 19 1.53 6.06 22.35
CA THR A 19 0.46 6.24 23.34
C THR A 19 -0.34 4.95 23.46
N PRO A 20 -1.24 4.77 24.45
CA PRO A 20 -1.76 3.45 24.82
C PRO A 20 -2.66 2.77 23.79
N ASN A 21 -2.41 2.99 22.53
CA ASN A 21 -3.14 2.32 21.46
C ASN A 21 -2.41 1.03 21.08
N PRO A 22 -3.16 -0.04 20.86
CA PRO A 22 -2.56 -1.28 20.41
C PRO A 22 -2.02 -1.15 18.98
N PHE A 23 -1.16 -2.08 18.63
CA PHE A 23 -0.74 -2.30 17.25
C PHE A 23 -1.96 -2.51 16.37
N HIS A 24 -1.94 -1.95 15.15
CA HIS A 24 -2.98 -2.24 14.17
C HIS A 24 -2.38 -2.54 12.79
N GLN A 25 -3.09 -3.37 12.05
CA GLN A 25 -2.77 -3.73 10.69
C GLN A 25 -4.09 -3.73 9.91
N THR A 26 -4.19 -2.92 8.86
CA THR A 26 -5.43 -2.78 8.10
C THR A 26 -5.19 -2.98 6.63
N ALA A 27 -6.26 -3.30 5.90
CA ALA A 27 -6.20 -3.46 4.45
C ALA A 27 -6.10 -2.10 3.77
N TYR A 28 -5.55 -2.07 2.56
CA TYR A 28 -5.59 -0.88 1.72
C TYR A 28 -7.04 -0.61 1.32
N ALA A 29 -7.45 0.65 1.41
CA ALA A 29 -8.82 1.06 1.21
C ALA A 29 -9.01 1.92 -0.05
N GLU A 30 -7.94 2.50 -0.58
CA GLU A 30 -7.98 3.37 -1.75
C GLU A 30 -7.06 2.83 -2.85
N GLY A 31 -7.47 3.00 -4.10
CA GLY A 31 -6.68 2.60 -5.25
C GLY A 31 -7.21 3.21 -6.53
N SER A 32 -6.67 2.77 -7.67
CA SER A 32 -7.09 3.25 -8.99
C SER A 32 -8.59 3.00 -9.19
N PRO A 33 -9.31 3.99 -9.74
CA PRO A 33 -10.74 3.80 -10.03
C PRO A 33 -11.00 2.90 -11.24
N ASN A 34 -9.99 2.63 -12.07
CA ASN A 34 -10.21 1.93 -13.34
C ASN A 34 -9.10 0.95 -13.72
N VAL A 35 -8.08 0.76 -12.89
CA VAL A 35 -7.03 -0.23 -13.14
C VAL A 35 -7.04 -1.25 -12.00
N TYR A 36 -7.12 -2.52 -12.34
CA TYR A 36 -7.27 -3.61 -11.40
C TYR A 36 -6.14 -4.61 -11.50
N THR A 37 -5.74 -5.16 -10.37
CA THR A 37 -4.77 -6.25 -10.26
C THR A 37 -5.48 -7.42 -9.59
N ASN A 38 -5.62 -8.54 -10.30
CA ASN A 38 -6.34 -9.72 -9.82
C ASN A 38 -7.79 -9.39 -9.37
N GLY A 39 -8.45 -8.49 -10.11
CA GLY A 39 -9.82 -8.09 -9.82
C GLY A 39 -10.00 -7.08 -8.71
N ALA A 40 -8.92 -6.61 -8.08
CA ALA A 40 -8.96 -5.59 -7.03
C ALA A 40 -8.28 -4.31 -7.53
N LYS A 41 -8.71 -3.16 -7.02
CA LYS A 41 -8.13 -1.87 -7.40
C LYS A 41 -6.64 -1.86 -7.07
N THR A 42 -5.82 -1.37 -8.01
CA THR A 42 -4.37 -1.28 -7.84
C THR A 42 -4.02 -0.09 -6.95
N VAL A 43 -3.20 -0.32 -5.92
CA VAL A 43 -2.77 0.73 -4.99
C VAL A 43 -1.62 1.53 -5.59
N ARG A 44 -1.68 2.86 -5.44
CA ARG A 44 -0.68 3.81 -5.94
C ARG A 44 -0.17 4.67 -4.79
N ILE A 45 0.94 5.40 -5.00
CA ILE A 45 1.43 6.37 -4.02
C ILE A 45 0.30 7.36 -3.69
N GLY A 46 0.10 7.61 -2.40
CA GLY A 46 -0.95 8.49 -1.89
C GLY A 46 -2.24 7.76 -1.53
N ASP A 47 -2.43 6.53 -1.99
CA ASP A 47 -3.60 5.74 -1.63
C ASP A 47 -3.44 5.20 -0.21
N LYS A 48 -4.50 5.27 0.59
CA LYS A 48 -4.46 5.01 2.03
C LYS A 48 -4.99 3.64 2.39
N THR A 49 -4.44 3.10 3.49
CA THR A 49 -5.06 1.97 4.20
C THR A 49 -6.31 2.44 4.94
N SER A 50 -7.08 1.50 5.48
CA SER A 50 -8.29 1.82 6.24
C SER A 50 -8.00 2.66 7.48
N CYS A 51 -6.80 2.57 8.04
CA CYS A 51 -6.41 3.41 9.19
C CYS A 51 -5.86 4.79 8.78
N GLY A 52 -5.77 5.06 7.48
CA GLY A 52 -5.33 6.37 6.99
C GLY A 52 -3.84 6.47 6.68
N ASP A 53 -3.13 5.36 6.57
CA ASP A 53 -1.69 5.31 6.31
C ASP A 53 -1.43 5.34 4.79
N PRO A 54 -0.95 6.46 4.22
CA PRO A 54 -0.79 6.57 2.76
C PRO A 54 0.46 5.86 2.27
N ALA A 55 0.35 5.25 1.09
CA ALA A 55 1.50 4.69 0.38
C ALA A 55 2.47 5.83 0.03
N ALA A 56 3.76 5.66 0.36
CA ALA A 56 4.77 6.69 0.18
C ALA A 56 5.81 6.36 -0.89
N ALA A 57 6.00 5.09 -1.21
CA ALA A 57 6.96 4.64 -2.20
C ALA A 57 6.30 3.71 -3.22
N GLY A 58 6.91 3.59 -4.38
CA GLY A 58 6.39 2.73 -5.44
C GLY A 58 7.41 2.50 -6.55
N SER A 59 6.96 1.85 -7.62
CA SER A 59 7.80 1.58 -8.79
C SER A 59 8.29 2.88 -9.43
N SER A 60 9.56 2.91 -9.81
CA SER A 60 10.10 4.03 -10.59
C SER A 60 9.78 3.93 -12.07
N THR A 61 9.25 2.80 -12.54
CA THR A 61 9.04 2.53 -13.96
C THR A 61 7.59 2.18 -14.32
N VAL A 62 6.76 1.80 -13.37
CA VAL A 62 5.37 1.40 -13.63
C VAL A 62 4.42 2.37 -12.95
N PHE A 63 3.52 2.94 -13.75
CA PHE A 63 2.57 3.95 -13.31
C PHE A 63 1.14 3.52 -13.62
N VAL A 64 0.22 3.88 -12.73
CA VAL A 64 -1.21 3.68 -12.92
C VAL A 64 -1.88 5.05 -12.77
N ASN A 65 -2.58 5.50 -13.80
CA ASN A 65 -3.19 6.85 -13.83
C ASN A 65 -2.14 7.95 -13.60
N GLY A 66 -0.92 7.74 -14.11
CA GLY A 66 0.18 8.70 -13.95
C GLY A 66 0.83 8.72 -12.58
N ILE A 67 0.48 7.79 -11.70
CA ILE A 67 0.99 7.71 -10.33
C ILE A 67 1.73 6.38 -10.15
N LYS A 68 2.89 6.43 -9.48
CA LYS A 68 3.71 5.23 -9.24
C LYS A 68 2.93 4.15 -8.50
N VAL A 69 3.03 2.92 -8.98
CA VAL A 69 2.37 1.76 -8.38
C VAL A 69 3.06 1.36 -7.07
N HIS A 70 2.28 1.16 -6.02
CA HIS A 70 2.76 0.69 -4.72
C HIS A 70 2.92 -0.84 -4.74
N ARG A 71 3.99 -1.34 -4.11
CA ARG A 71 4.36 -2.75 -4.17
C ARG A 71 4.65 -3.29 -2.77
N LYS A 72 4.65 -4.62 -2.63
CA LYS A 72 5.09 -5.28 -1.39
C LYS A 72 6.48 -4.79 -1.01
N GLY A 73 6.64 -4.39 0.25
CA GLY A 73 7.89 -3.84 0.77
C GLY A 73 8.06 -2.34 0.57
N ASP A 74 7.21 -1.70 -0.23
CA ASP A 74 7.28 -0.25 -0.42
C ASP A 74 6.73 0.48 0.82
N ALA A 75 7.40 1.57 1.20
CA ALA A 75 7.13 2.29 2.43
C ALA A 75 5.76 2.98 2.44
N THR A 76 5.18 3.11 3.62
CA THR A 76 4.03 3.98 3.89
C THR A 76 4.49 5.12 4.81
N SER A 77 3.70 6.21 4.85
CA SER A 77 4.09 7.42 5.58
C SER A 77 3.75 7.39 7.07
N GLY A 78 2.87 6.48 7.50
CA GLY A 78 2.29 6.54 8.83
C GLY A 78 1.19 7.59 8.93
N HIS A 79 0.63 7.77 10.13
CA HIS A 79 -0.40 8.80 10.37
C HIS A 79 -0.46 9.17 11.84
N GLY A 80 -0.56 10.45 12.14
CA GLY A 80 -0.59 10.94 13.53
C GLY A 80 0.62 10.46 14.31
N SER A 81 0.39 9.80 15.45
CA SER A 81 1.45 9.19 16.25
C SER A 81 1.86 7.80 15.75
N TRP A 82 1.21 7.29 14.70
CA TRP A 82 1.50 5.99 14.12
C TRP A 82 2.66 6.09 13.15
N VAL A 83 3.67 5.26 13.35
CA VAL A 83 4.92 5.33 12.59
C VAL A 83 4.76 4.82 11.15
N ALA A 84 5.69 5.22 10.28
CA ALA A 84 5.78 4.69 8.93
C ALA A 84 6.08 3.19 8.95
N ASN A 85 5.54 2.48 7.96
CA ASN A 85 5.80 1.05 7.79
C ASN A 85 5.83 0.72 6.30
N GLU A 86 5.37 -0.46 5.89
CA GLU A 86 5.45 -0.88 4.50
C GLU A 86 4.31 -1.82 4.13
N SER A 87 4.12 -2.05 2.84
CA SER A 87 3.16 -3.02 2.33
C SER A 87 3.64 -4.43 2.66
N ASN A 88 2.75 -5.25 3.23
CA ASN A 88 3.06 -6.59 3.72
C ASN A 88 2.87 -7.68 2.68
N SER A 89 2.02 -7.47 1.71
CA SER A 89 1.71 -8.49 0.70
C SER A 89 1.36 -7.85 -0.64
N GLY A 90 1.24 -8.67 -1.65
CA GLY A 90 0.89 -8.24 -3.00
C GLY A 90 0.42 -9.39 -3.86
N SER A 91 0.16 -9.11 -5.13
CA SER A 91 -0.26 -10.11 -6.11
C SER A 91 0.75 -11.25 -6.20
N SER A 92 0.26 -12.47 -6.33
CA SER A 92 1.14 -13.63 -6.54
C SER A 92 1.67 -13.72 -7.97
N ASN A 93 1.13 -12.95 -8.91
CA ASN A 93 1.49 -13.07 -10.33
C ASN A 93 1.57 -11.76 -11.10
N VAL A 94 1.42 -10.61 -10.44
CA VAL A 94 1.58 -9.28 -11.07
C VAL A 94 2.65 -8.52 -10.33
N PHE A 95 3.69 -8.09 -11.06
CA PHE A 95 4.89 -7.49 -10.49
C PHE A 95 5.16 -6.15 -11.17
N ALA A 96 5.75 -5.22 -10.45
CA ALA A 96 6.18 -3.93 -10.98
C ALA A 96 7.65 -3.72 -10.63
N GLY A 97 8.45 -3.36 -11.64
CA GLY A 97 9.88 -3.17 -11.50
C GLY A 97 10.27 -1.80 -10.97
N GLY A 98 11.52 -1.54 -11.00
CA GLY A 98 12.13 -0.30 -10.57
C GLY A 98 12.62 -0.34 -9.14
#